data_b13db97f0c4d5a16f18596f4269da85d
#
_entry.id   b13db97f0c4d5a16f18596f4269da85d
#
_cell.length_a   1.000
_cell.length_b   1.000
_cell.length_c   1.000
_cell.angle_alpha   90.00
_cell.angle_beta   90.00
_cell.angle_gamma   90.00
#
_symmetry.space_group_name_H-M   'P 1'
#
loop_
_entity.id
_entity.type
_entity.pdbx_description
1 polymer ?
#
loop_
_entity_poly.entity_id
_entity_poly.type
_entity_poly.pdbx_seq_one_letter_code
_entity_poly.pdbx_strand_id
1 'polypeptide(L)'
;MKNKRLIGIIAALAVLVAGSLIYSSMNKPEAKNEKKVAKVGVLQFVSHPSLDLIYKGIQDGLAEEGYKDDQVKIDFMNSEGDQSKVATMSKQLVANGNDLVVGIATPAAQGLASATKDLPVIMAAITDPIGANLVKDLKKPGGNITGVSDHNPAQQQVELIKALTPNVKTIGALYSSSEDNSKTQVEEFKAYAEKAGLTVETFAVPSTNEIASTVNVMTSKVDAIWVPIDNTIASAFSTVVSSNQSAKKPIYPSATAMVEAGGVASVVVDQHDLGVATGKMIAQVLKGAKPADTPVNVFSTGKSVINKKLAQELGITIPESVLKEAGQVIE
;
A
#
# COMPACT_ATOMS: atom_id res chain seq x y z
N MET A 1 65.23 -32.67 -47.68
CA MET A 1 65.11 -31.19 -47.57
C MET A 1 63.69 -30.63 -47.63
N LYS A 2 62.66 -31.39 -48.01
CA LYS A 2 61.26 -30.89 -48.13
C LYS A 2 60.54 -30.60 -46.77
N ASN A 3 60.88 -31.25 -45.65
CA ASN A 3 60.22 -31.11 -44.38
C ASN A 3 60.50 -29.80 -43.59
N LYS A 4 61.69 -29.17 -43.84
CA LYS A 4 62.01 -27.93 -43.10
C LYS A 4 61.18 -26.72 -43.51
N ARG A 5 60.76 -26.64 -44.79
CA ARG A 5 59.86 -25.58 -45.27
C ARG A 5 58.43 -25.75 -44.73
N LEU A 6 57.93 -26.98 -44.60
CA LEU A 6 56.62 -27.29 -44.05
C LEU A 6 56.53 -26.94 -42.55
N ILE A 7 57.56 -27.26 -41.78
CA ILE A 7 57.66 -26.93 -40.34
C ILE A 7 57.67 -25.40 -40.15
N GLY A 8 58.42 -24.65 -41.02
CA GLY A 8 58.42 -23.19 -40.96
C GLY A 8 57.04 -22.55 -41.22
N ILE A 9 56.28 -23.11 -42.19
CA ILE A 9 54.92 -22.62 -42.49
C ILE A 9 53.99 -22.93 -41.35
N ILE A 10 54.04 -24.10 -40.72
CA ILE A 10 53.20 -24.47 -39.57
C ILE A 10 53.50 -23.59 -38.34
N ALA A 11 54.80 -23.30 -38.08
CA ALA A 11 55.23 -22.42 -37.02
C ALA A 11 54.68 -20.97 -37.21
N ALA A 12 54.82 -20.46 -38.48
CA ALA A 12 54.25 -19.11 -38.79
C ALA A 12 52.71 -19.03 -38.63
N LEU A 13 51.98 -20.05 -39.04
CA LEU A 13 50.56 -20.14 -38.86
C LEU A 13 50.15 -20.21 -37.36
N ALA A 14 50.92 -20.99 -36.58
CA ALA A 14 50.69 -21.08 -35.13
C ALA A 14 50.89 -19.72 -34.42
N VAL A 15 51.91 -18.96 -34.83
CA VAL A 15 52.18 -17.60 -34.31
C VAL A 15 51.07 -16.63 -34.73
N LEU A 16 50.54 -16.70 -35.95
CA LEU A 16 49.44 -15.88 -36.42
C LEU A 16 48.14 -16.21 -35.67
N VAL A 17 47.85 -17.49 -35.44
CA VAL A 17 46.66 -17.91 -34.65
C VAL A 17 46.80 -17.49 -33.19
N ALA A 18 47.94 -17.68 -32.57
CA ALA A 18 48.21 -17.22 -31.21
C ALA A 18 48.11 -15.69 -31.09
N GLY A 19 48.68 -14.95 -32.04
CA GLY A 19 48.58 -13.50 -32.13
C GLY A 19 47.12 -13.01 -32.29
N SER A 20 46.32 -13.68 -33.12
CA SER A 20 44.91 -13.34 -33.31
C SER A 20 44.07 -13.64 -32.04
N LEU A 21 44.35 -14.71 -31.32
CA LEU A 21 43.70 -15.05 -30.05
C LEU A 21 44.07 -14.05 -28.95
N ILE A 22 45.31 -13.63 -28.87
CA ILE A 22 45.78 -12.60 -27.93
C ILE A 22 45.15 -11.24 -28.29
N TYR A 23 45.12 -10.86 -29.57
CA TYR A 23 44.51 -9.62 -30.03
C TYR A 23 43.01 -9.59 -29.79
N SER A 24 42.30 -10.70 -30.02
CA SER A 24 40.88 -10.83 -29.72
C SER A 24 40.56 -10.84 -28.20
N SER A 25 41.50 -11.33 -27.40
CA SER A 25 41.43 -11.31 -25.93
C SER A 25 41.67 -9.91 -25.34
N MET A 26 42.63 -9.16 -25.95
CA MET A 26 42.95 -7.78 -25.53
C MET A 26 41.92 -6.74 -26.03
N ASN A 27 41.28 -7.01 -27.17
CA ASN A 27 40.24 -6.17 -27.75
C ASN A 27 38.82 -6.73 -27.56
N LYS A 28 38.58 -7.57 -26.53
CA LYS A 28 37.19 -7.77 -26.12
C LYS A 28 36.65 -6.38 -25.77
N PRO A 29 35.63 -5.87 -26.49
CA PRO A 29 34.94 -4.68 -26.02
C PRO A 29 34.50 -5.01 -24.60
N GLU A 30 34.94 -4.20 -23.62
CA GLU A 30 34.26 -4.19 -22.33
C GLU A 30 32.79 -4.14 -22.69
N ALA A 31 32.04 -5.19 -22.35
CA ALA A 31 30.60 -5.16 -22.44
C ALA A 31 30.25 -3.95 -21.59
N LYS A 32 29.91 -2.82 -22.22
CA LYS A 32 29.20 -1.74 -21.54
C LYS A 32 28.04 -2.46 -20.90
N ASN A 33 28.11 -2.65 -19.61
CA ASN A 33 26.98 -3.06 -18.80
C ASN A 33 25.99 -1.92 -18.95
N GLU A 34 25.27 -1.88 -20.07
CA GLU A 34 24.09 -1.04 -20.17
C GLU A 34 23.20 -1.55 -19.04
N LYS A 35 23.18 -0.79 -17.93
CA LYS A 35 22.31 -1.10 -16.81
C LYS A 35 20.93 -1.20 -17.41
N LYS A 36 20.38 -2.43 -17.45
CA LYS A 36 19.04 -2.68 -17.96
C LYS A 36 18.09 -1.80 -17.14
N VAL A 37 17.37 -0.90 -17.80
CA VAL A 37 16.36 -0.09 -17.15
C VAL A 37 15.30 -1.02 -16.57
N ALA A 38 15.13 -1.00 -15.25
CA ALA A 38 14.12 -1.81 -14.59
C ALA A 38 12.71 -1.33 -14.98
N LYS A 39 11.78 -2.26 -15.18
CA LYS A 39 10.40 -1.94 -15.51
C LYS A 39 9.49 -2.40 -14.36
N VAL A 40 8.74 -1.46 -13.79
CA VAL A 40 7.85 -1.68 -12.65
C VAL A 40 6.44 -1.30 -13.04
N GLY A 41 5.55 -2.27 -13.10
CA GLY A 41 4.12 -2.01 -13.29
C GLY A 41 3.47 -1.66 -11.95
N VAL A 42 2.75 -0.56 -11.85
CA VAL A 42 2.05 -0.13 -10.63
C VAL A 42 0.56 -0.02 -10.91
N LEU A 43 -0.25 -0.75 -10.17
CA LEU A 43 -1.70 -0.63 -10.17
C LEU A 43 -2.15 0.01 -8.86
N GLN A 44 -2.74 1.19 -8.94
CA GLN A 44 -3.42 1.84 -7.82
C GLN A 44 -4.92 1.59 -7.93
N PHE A 45 -5.58 1.23 -6.81
CA PHE A 45 -7.02 0.93 -6.83
C PHE A 45 -7.86 2.16 -7.14
N VAL A 46 -7.61 3.28 -6.45
CA VAL A 46 -8.32 4.55 -6.65
C VAL A 46 -7.41 5.71 -6.23
N SER A 47 -7.64 6.91 -6.75
CA SER A 47 -6.93 8.10 -6.30
C SER A 47 -7.64 8.74 -5.12
N HIS A 48 -6.91 8.89 -4.04
CA HIS A 48 -7.21 9.74 -2.90
C HIS A 48 -5.89 10.04 -2.15
N PRO A 49 -5.84 11.08 -1.29
CA PRO A 49 -4.57 11.57 -0.75
C PRO A 49 -3.69 10.51 -0.09
N SER A 50 -4.27 9.53 0.60
CA SER A 50 -3.48 8.48 1.26
C SER A 50 -2.76 7.56 0.27
N LEU A 51 -3.46 7.07 -0.78
CA LEU A 51 -2.83 6.19 -1.78
C LEU A 51 -1.85 6.96 -2.67
N ASP A 52 -2.14 8.25 -2.96
CA ASP A 52 -1.23 9.10 -3.74
C ASP A 52 0.07 9.36 -2.95
N LEU A 53 0.01 9.49 -1.61
CA LEU A 53 1.19 9.55 -0.73
C LEU A 53 1.98 8.25 -0.73
N ILE A 54 1.31 7.08 -0.72
CA ILE A 54 1.98 5.78 -0.84
C ILE A 54 2.73 5.70 -2.18
N TYR A 55 2.08 6.07 -3.28
CA TYR A 55 2.73 6.06 -4.59
C TYR A 55 3.95 6.99 -4.64
N LYS A 56 3.85 8.19 -4.06
CA LYS A 56 4.99 9.09 -3.93
C LYS A 56 6.11 8.46 -3.10
N GLY A 57 5.78 7.88 -1.95
CA GLY A 57 6.75 7.18 -1.11
C GLY A 57 7.45 6.02 -1.83
N ILE A 58 6.75 5.27 -2.70
CA ILE A 58 7.36 4.23 -3.55
C ILE A 58 8.44 4.82 -4.44
N GLN A 59 8.17 5.96 -5.07
CA GLN A 59 9.13 6.65 -5.93
C GLN A 59 10.35 7.13 -5.12
N ASP A 60 10.10 7.72 -3.94
CA ASP A 60 11.16 8.21 -3.05
C ASP A 60 12.02 7.03 -2.52
N GLY A 61 11.40 5.92 -2.10
CA GLY A 61 12.10 4.71 -1.66
C GLY A 61 12.92 4.02 -2.75
N LEU A 62 12.42 4.00 -3.99
CA LEU A 62 13.19 3.55 -5.15
C LEU A 62 14.41 4.45 -5.41
N ALA A 63 14.22 5.77 -5.31
CA ALA A 63 15.29 6.74 -5.52
C ALA A 63 16.39 6.63 -4.45
N GLU A 64 16.03 6.38 -3.18
CA GLU A 64 16.97 6.11 -2.08
C GLU A 64 17.82 4.86 -2.35
N GLU A 65 17.25 3.84 -2.99
CA GLU A 65 17.93 2.60 -3.37
C GLU A 65 18.70 2.67 -4.69
N GLY A 66 18.76 3.87 -5.30
CA GLY A 66 19.53 4.16 -6.50
C GLY A 66 18.77 3.96 -7.80
N TYR A 67 17.45 3.70 -7.77
CA TYR A 67 16.61 3.62 -8.96
C TYR A 67 15.99 4.99 -9.25
N LYS A 68 16.70 5.82 -10.02
CA LYS A 68 16.26 7.15 -10.45
C LYS A 68 15.89 7.12 -11.95
N ASP A 69 15.39 8.22 -12.46
CA ASP A 69 14.80 8.48 -13.78
C ASP A 69 15.24 7.57 -14.96
N ASP A 70 16.56 7.35 -15.13
CA ASP A 70 17.13 6.53 -16.20
C ASP A 70 17.32 5.05 -15.83
N GLN A 71 17.04 4.67 -14.58
CA GLN A 71 17.30 3.33 -14.05
C GLN A 71 16.02 2.53 -13.81
N VAL A 72 14.87 3.21 -13.69
CA VAL A 72 13.56 2.58 -13.54
C VAL A 72 12.52 3.28 -14.41
N LYS A 73 11.70 2.49 -15.08
CA LYS A 73 10.50 2.97 -15.79
C LYS A 73 9.28 2.44 -15.05
N ILE A 74 8.43 3.33 -14.56
CA ILE A 74 7.17 2.99 -13.92
C ILE A 74 6.04 3.04 -14.96
N ASP A 75 5.34 1.91 -15.10
CA ASP A 75 4.10 1.77 -15.88
C ASP A 75 2.93 1.86 -14.89
N PHE A 76 2.38 3.06 -14.72
CA PHE A 76 1.36 3.35 -13.72
C PHE A 76 -0.04 3.30 -14.32
N MET A 77 -0.95 2.58 -13.62
CA MET A 77 -2.38 2.53 -13.93
C MET A 77 -3.21 2.76 -12.67
N ASN A 78 -4.37 3.39 -12.84
CA ASN A 78 -5.35 3.62 -11.77
C ASN A 78 -6.71 3.05 -12.20
N SER A 79 -7.27 2.15 -11.40
CA SER A 79 -8.55 1.52 -11.72
C SER A 79 -9.78 2.35 -11.32
N GLU A 80 -9.58 3.52 -10.69
CA GLU A 80 -10.66 4.45 -10.31
C GLU A 80 -11.74 3.80 -9.43
N GLY A 81 -11.37 2.80 -8.60
CA GLY A 81 -12.27 2.06 -7.73
C GLY A 81 -13.12 0.99 -8.44
N ASP A 82 -12.89 0.74 -9.72
CA ASP A 82 -13.65 -0.21 -10.52
C ASP A 82 -12.95 -1.58 -10.56
N GLN A 83 -13.59 -2.59 -9.98
CA GLN A 83 -13.09 -3.97 -9.93
C GLN A 83 -12.90 -4.59 -11.33
N SER A 84 -13.71 -4.21 -12.31
CA SER A 84 -13.56 -4.71 -13.68
C SER A 84 -12.32 -4.14 -14.36
N LYS A 85 -12.01 -2.86 -14.09
CA LYS A 85 -10.77 -2.22 -14.51
C LYS A 85 -9.55 -2.83 -13.79
N VAL A 86 -9.65 -3.16 -12.49
CA VAL A 86 -8.60 -3.89 -11.78
C VAL A 86 -8.20 -5.15 -12.52
N ALA A 87 -9.18 -6.01 -12.88
CA ALA A 87 -8.89 -7.26 -13.57
C ALA A 87 -8.25 -7.05 -14.95
N THR A 88 -8.72 -6.05 -15.71
CA THR A 88 -8.22 -5.74 -17.05
C THR A 88 -6.80 -5.15 -16.99
N MET A 89 -6.57 -4.15 -16.12
CA MET A 89 -5.29 -3.47 -15.97
C MET A 89 -4.22 -4.39 -15.38
N SER A 90 -4.59 -5.29 -14.46
CA SER A 90 -3.68 -6.32 -13.94
C SER A 90 -3.12 -7.20 -15.05
N LYS A 91 -3.98 -7.71 -15.94
CA LYS A 91 -3.56 -8.50 -17.10
C LYS A 91 -2.66 -7.69 -18.04
N GLN A 92 -2.99 -6.42 -18.26
CA GLN A 92 -2.22 -5.53 -19.12
C GLN A 92 -0.82 -5.28 -18.53
N LEU A 93 -0.70 -4.94 -17.24
CA LEU A 93 0.60 -4.74 -16.59
C LEU A 93 1.49 -5.99 -16.62
N VAL A 94 0.89 -7.18 -16.45
CA VAL A 94 1.61 -8.45 -16.58
C VAL A 94 2.10 -8.67 -18.03
N ALA A 95 1.30 -8.31 -19.02
CA ALA A 95 1.63 -8.49 -20.45
C ALA A 95 2.66 -7.45 -20.97
N ASN A 96 2.79 -6.28 -20.33
CA ASN A 96 3.66 -5.17 -20.78
C ASN A 96 5.16 -5.44 -20.61
N GLY A 97 5.55 -6.63 -20.10
CA GLY A 97 6.95 -7.01 -19.93
C GLY A 97 7.63 -6.25 -18.79
N ASN A 98 6.90 -5.97 -17.72
CA ASN A 98 7.45 -5.48 -16.47
C ASN A 98 8.32 -6.54 -15.80
N ASP A 99 9.36 -6.14 -15.05
CA ASP A 99 10.20 -7.05 -14.27
C ASP A 99 9.51 -7.49 -12.97
N LEU A 100 8.61 -6.67 -12.45
CA LEU A 100 7.67 -6.95 -11.35
C LEU A 100 6.46 -6.02 -11.40
N VAL A 101 5.43 -6.35 -10.62
CA VAL A 101 4.23 -5.51 -10.49
C VAL A 101 3.92 -5.17 -9.03
N VAL A 102 3.33 -4.01 -8.81
CA VAL A 102 3.00 -3.47 -7.49
C VAL A 102 1.50 -3.18 -7.42
N GLY A 103 0.84 -3.70 -6.39
CA GLY A 103 -0.57 -3.38 -6.11
C GLY A 103 -0.69 -2.46 -4.90
N ILE A 104 -1.17 -1.24 -5.12
CA ILE A 104 -1.47 -0.27 -4.05
C ILE A 104 -2.92 -0.46 -3.63
N ALA A 105 -3.14 -0.83 -2.38
CA ALA A 105 -4.37 -1.31 -1.75
C ALA A 105 -4.77 -2.75 -2.11
N THR A 106 -5.56 -3.37 -1.22
CA THR A 106 -5.93 -4.79 -1.30
C THR A 106 -6.57 -5.20 -2.62
N PRO A 107 -7.55 -4.48 -3.19
CA PRO A 107 -8.16 -4.89 -4.45
C PRO A 107 -7.18 -4.95 -5.63
N ALA A 108 -6.24 -3.98 -5.71
CA ALA A 108 -5.22 -3.95 -6.74
C ALA A 108 -4.24 -5.13 -6.61
N ALA A 109 -3.78 -5.42 -5.38
CA ALA A 109 -2.90 -6.55 -5.11
C ALA A 109 -3.58 -7.89 -5.44
N GLN A 110 -4.87 -8.07 -5.08
CA GLN A 110 -5.66 -9.25 -5.41
C GLN A 110 -5.82 -9.42 -6.93
N GLY A 111 -6.06 -8.34 -7.66
CA GLY A 111 -6.13 -8.36 -9.11
C GLY A 111 -4.84 -8.84 -9.76
N LEU A 112 -3.69 -8.30 -9.33
CA LEU A 112 -2.37 -8.71 -9.82
C LEU A 112 -2.04 -10.17 -9.42
N ALA A 113 -2.35 -10.58 -8.19
CA ALA A 113 -2.17 -11.95 -7.72
C ALA A 113 -2.98 -12.97 -8.51
N SER A 114 -4.14 -12.55 -9.03
CA SER A 114 -4.99 -13.35 -9.91
C SER A 114 -4.47 -13.42 -11.35
N ALA A 115 -3.79 -12.34 -11.80
CA ALA A 115 -3.30 -12.21 -13.17
C ALA A 115 -1.97 -12.95 -13.41
N THR A 116 -1.15 -13.17 -12.37
CA THR A 116 0.15 -13.86 -12.53
C THR A 116 0.49 -14.74 -11.32
N LYS A 117 1.23 -15.84 -11.59
CA LYS A 117 1.84 -16.69 -10.56
C LYS A 117 3.36 -16.72 -10.66
N ASP A 118 3.92 -16.14 -11.72
CA ASP A 118 5.35 -16.20 -12.03
C ASP A 118 6.03 -14.85 -11.82
N LEU A 119 5.38 -13.75 -12.27
CA LEU A 119 5.92 -12.40 -12.11
C LEU A 119 5.86 -11.99 -10.62
N PRO A 120 6.94 -11.44 -10.04
CA PRO A 120 6.90 -10.91 -8.67
C PRO A 120 5.79 -9.87 -8.48
N VAL A 121 5.02 -10.01 -7.41
CA VAL A 121 3.98 -9.07 -7.01
C VAL A 121 4.37 -8.45 -5.67
N ILE A 122 4.46 -7.13 -5.62
CA ILE A 122 4.74 -6.39 -4.40
C ILE A 122 3.45 -5.74 -3.89
N MET A 123 3.08 -6.08 -2.68
CA MET A 123 1.96 -5.48 -1.97
C MET A 123 2.38 -4.13 -1.39
N ALA A 124 1.55 -3.10 -1.57
CA ALA A 124 1.75 -1.78 -1.00
C ALA A 124 0.53 -1.40 -0.15
N ALA A 125 0.72 -1.31 1.16
CA ALA A 125 -0.32 -1.00 2.15
C ALA A 125 -1.51 -1.97 2.09
N ILE A 126 -1.25 -3.21 2.47
CA ILE A 126 -2.28 -4.26 2.55
C ILE A 126 -2.58 -4.55 4.02
N THR A 127 -3.80 -4.31 4.44
CA THR A 127 -4.20 -4.40 5.85
C THR A 127 -4.13 -5.82 6.39
N ASP A 128 -4.62 -6.80 5.64
CA ASP A 128 -4.60 -8.22 6.01
C ASP A 128 -4.14 -9.10 4.82
N PRO A 129 -2.83 -9.27 4.63
CA PRO A 129 -2.31 -10.07 3.52
C PRO A 129 -2.72 -11.54 3.55
N ILE A 130 -2.97 -12.10 4.75
CA ILE A 130 -3.38 -13.50 4.90
C ILE A 130 -4.88 -13.64 4.61
N GLY A 131 -5.73 -12.83 5.23
CA GLY A 131 -7.17 -12.85 4.99
C GLY A 131 -7.54 -12.47 3.55
N ALA A 132 -6.74 -11.63 2.90
CA ALA A 132 -6.86 -11.31 1.48
C ALA A 132 -6.37 -12.43 0.53
N ASN A 133 -5.90 -13.56 1.06
CA ASN A 133 -5.35 -14.70 0.32
C ASN A 133 -4.15 -14.35 -0.58
N LEU A 134 -3.36 -13.36 -0.21
CA LEU A 134 -2.17 -12.93 -0.95
C LEU A 134 -0.93 -13.73 -0.53
N VAL A 135 -0.77 -13.97 0.75
CA VAL A 135 0.32 -14.79 1.32
C VAL A 135 -0.22 -15.78 2.35
N LYS A 136 0.51 -16.86 2.60
CA LYS A 136 0.14 -17.86 3.61
C LYS A 136 0.74 -17.56 4.98
N ASP A 137 1.87 -16.89 4.99
CA ASP A 137 2.64 -16.55 6.19
C ASP A 137 3.38 -15.24 5.96
N LEU A 138 3.40 -14.35 6.96
CA LEU A 138 4.02 -13.03 6.83
C LEU A 138 5.55 -13.09 6.88
N LYS A 139 6.11 -14.07 7.60
CA LYS A 139 7.57 -14.23 7.72
C LYS A 139 8.16 -15.03 6.55
N LYS A 140 7.37 -15.90 5.94
CA LYS A 140 7.78 -16.75 4.82
C LYS A 140 6.62 -16.86 3.81
N PRO A 141 6.42 -15.88 2.94
CA PRO A 141 5.28 -15.82 2.02
C PRO A 141 5.14 -17.04 1.12
N GLY A 142 6.25 -17.63 0.65
CA GLY A 142 6.30 -18.93 -0.02
C GLY A 142 5.85 -18.95 -1.48
N GLY A 143 5.46 -17.80 -2.05
CA GLY A 143 4.99 -17.65 -3.43
C GLY A 143 5.72 -16.54 -4.18
N ASN A 144 5.06 -15.98 -5.18
CA ASN A 144 5.58 -14.84 -5.96
C ASN A 144 5.17 -13.47 -5.36
N ILE A 145 4.58 -13.45 -4.16
CA ILE A 145 4.03 -12.23 -3.54
C ILE A 145 4.76 -11.94 -2.22
N THR A 146 5.15 -10.70 -2.01
CA THR A 146 5.59 -10.11 -0.74
C THR A 146 5.22 -8.63 -0.72
N GLY A 147 5.57 -7.89 0.32
CA GLY A 147 5.27 -6.46 0.33
C GLY A 147 5.19 -5.86 1.72
N VAL A 148 4.40 -4.79 1.82
CA VAL A 148 4.21 -3.99 3.03
C VAL A 148 2.75 -4.05 3.45
N SER A 149 2.52 -4.30 4.74
CA SER A 149 1.20 -4.32 5.38
C SER A 149 1.04 -3.12 6.30
N ASP A 150 -0.15 -2.54 6.31
CA ASP A 150 -0.58 -1.44 7.17
C ASP A 150 -1.63 -1.93 8.20
N HIS A 151 -1.28 -2.90 9.00
CA HIS A 151 -2.21 -3.46 9.97
C HIS A 151 -2.80 -2.36 10.88
N ASN A 152 -4.13 -2.22 10.86
CA ASN A 152 -4.82 -1.16 11.56
C ASN A 152 -4.76 -1.36 13.09
N PRO A 153 -4.36 -0.35 13.89
CA PRO A 153 -4.31 -0.46 15.35
C PRO A 153 -5.70 -0.31 16.01
N ALA A 154 -6.61 -1.26 15.75
CA ALA A 154 -8.01 -1.22 16.17
C ALA A 154 -8.21 -0.99 17.67
N GLN A 155 -7.41 -1.63 18.52
CA GLN A 155 -7.44 -1.41 19.97
C GLN A 155 -7.17 0.04 20.35
N GLN A 156 -6.10 0.63 19.80
CA GLN A 156 -5.72 2.02 20.07
C GLN A 156 -6.79 3.00 19.55
N GLN A 157 -7.47 2.68 18.46
CA GLN A 157 -8.59 3.50 17.97
C GLN A 157 -9.78 3.47 18.92
N VAL A 158 -10.16 2.31 19.45
CA VAL A 158 -11.22 2.20 20.46
C VAL A 158 -10.87 2.99 21.73
N GLU A 159 -9.62 2.88 22.19
CA GLU A 159 -9.12 3.63 23.35
C GLU A 159 -9.18 5.14 23.12
N LEU A 160 -8.78 5.61 21.94
CA LEU A 160 -8.83 7.03 21.56
C LEU A 160 -10.29 7.53 21.52
N ILE A 161 -11.20 6.79 20.89
CA ILE A 161 -12.63 7.15 20.84
C ILE A 161 -13.21 7.28 22.25
N LYS A 162 -12.92 6.35 23.14
CA LYS A 162 -13.39 6.42 24.54
C LYS A 162 -12.78 7.59 25.32
N ALA A 163 -11.53 7.92 25.06
CA ALA A 163 -10.87 9.06 25.71
C ALA A 163 -11.49 10.40 25.27
N LEU A 164 -11.84 10.53 23.99
CA LEU A 164 -12.41 11.77 23.44
C LEU A 164 -13.94 11.87 23.59
N THR A 165 -14.66 10.74 23.56
CA THR A 165 -16.11 10.66 23.73
C THR A 165 -16.49 9.66 24.82
N PRO A 166 -16.26 9.99 26.11
CA PRO A 166 -16.41 9.04 27.22
C PRO A 166 -17.87 8.54 27.42
N ASN A 167 -18.84 9.27 26.92
CA ASN A 167 -20.26 8.91 26.98
C ASN A 167 -20.76 8.11 25.77
N VAL A 168 -19.90 7.78 24.80
CA VAL A 168 -20.27 6.98 23.63
C VAL A 168 -20.71 5.58 24.08
N LYS A 169 -21.79 5.10 23.50
CA LYS A 169 -22.33 3.75 23.72
C LYS A 169 -22.37 2.95 22.44
N THR A 170 -22.81 3.60 21.36
CA THR A 170 -22.99 2.95 20.05
C THR A 170 -22.14 3.64 19.00
N ILE A 171 -21.29 2.87 18.33
CA ILE A 171 -20.45 3.33 17.22
C ILE A 171 -20.99 2.71 15.92
N GLY A 172 -21.19 3.55 14.90
CA GLY A 172 -21.49 3.10 13.55
C GLY A 172 -20.21 2.86 12.77
N ALA A 173 -19.97 1.64 12.32
CA ALA A 173 -18.87 1.32 11.43
C ALA A 173 -19.35 1.45 9.97
N LEU A 174 -18.90 2.49 9.27
CA LEU A 174 -19.22 2.74 7.86
C LEU A 174 -18.10 2.16 6.98
N TYR A 175 -18.43 1.25 6.09
CA TYR A 175 -17.44 0.57 5.26
C TYR A 175 -17.98 0.09 3.91
N SER A 176 -17.08 -0.17 2.96
CA SER A 176 -17.42 -0.76 1.67
C SER A 176 -17.55 -2.29 1.76
N SER A 177 -18.67 -2.83 1.28
CA SER A 177 -18.85 -4.29 1.18
C SER A 177 -18.04 -4.92 0.03
N SER A 178 -17.47 -4.12 -0.86
CA SER A 178 -16.66 -4.58 -2.00
C SER A 178 -15.17 -4.71 -1.68
N GLU A 179 -14.73 -4.33 -0.47
CA GLU A 179 -13.33 -4.38 -0.02
C GLU A 179 -13.14 -5.36 1.14
N ASP A 180 -12.32 -6.40 0.93
CA ASP A 180 -12.06 -7.42 1.96
C ASP A 180 -11.29 -6.86 3.16
N ASN A 181 -10.33 -5.93 2.93
CA ASN A 181 -9.63 -5.22 4.00
C ASN A 181 -10.59 -4.51 4.95
N SER A 182 -11.67 -3.95 4.46
CA SER A 182 -12.63 -3.22 5.29
C SER A 182 -13.42 -4.16 6.20
N LYS A 183 -13.84 -5.32 5.68
CA LYS A 183 -14.56 -6.34 6.46
C LYS A 183 -13.74 -6.85 7.63
N THR A 184 -12.49 -7.24 7.39
CA THR A 184 -11.57 -7.72 8.44
C THR A 184 -11.38 -6.68 9.54
N GLN A 185 -11.16 -5.41 9.16
CA GLN A 185 -11.00 -4.32 10.13
C GLN A 185 -12.27 -4.09 10.98
N VAL A 186 -13.45 -4.18 10.36
CA VAL A 186 -14.74 -4.02 11.08
C VAL A 186 -14.91 -5.13 12.10
N GLU A 187 -14.60 -6.38 11.78
CA GLU A 187 -14.67 -7.51 12.70
C GLU A 187 -13.70 -7.33 13.88
N GLU A 188 -12.46 -6.93 13.60
CA GLU A 188 -11.45 -6.69 14.62
C GLU A 188 -11.81 -5.50 15.52
N PHE A 189 -12.20 -4.37 14.94
CA PHE A 189 -12.65 -3.18 15.70
C PHE A 189 -13.83 -3.50 16.59
N LYS A 190 -14.83 -4.22 16.07
CA LYS A 190 -16.00 -4.66 16.81
C LYS A 190 -15.61 -5.51 18.01
N ALA A 191 -14.70 -6.46 17.86
CA ALA A 191 -14.23 -7.30 18.95
C ALA A 191 -13.56 -6.51 20.09
N TYR A 192 -12.76 -5.48 19.76
CA TYR A 192 -12.16 -4.60 20.77
C TYR A 192 -13.18 -3.64 21.40
N ALA A 193 -14.08 -3.07 20.61
CA ALA A 193 -15.12 -2.17 21.08
C ALA A 193 -16.09 -2.87 22.07
N GLU A 194 -16.54 -4.09 21.74
CA GLU A 194 -17.41 -4.89 22.60
C GLU A 194 -16.71 -5.25 23.94
N LYS A 195 -15.43 -5.62 23.92
CA LYS A 195 -14.64 -5.82 25.15
C LYS A 195 -14.52 -4.55 25.99
N ALA A 196 -14.54 -3.39 25.33
CA ALA A 196 -14.51 -2.10 26.00
C ALA A 196 -15.91 -1.60 26.48
N GLY A 197 -16.97 -2.42 26.29
CA GLY A 197 -18.35 -2.13 26.70
C GLY A 197 -19.14 -1.25 25.72
N LEU A 198 -18.70 -1.19 24.45
CA LEU A 198 -19.37 -0.44 23.39
C LEU A 198 -20.16 -1.37 22.47
N THR A 199 -21.23 -0.84 21.87
CA THR A 199 -21.97 -1.52 20.80
C THR A 199 -21.46 -1.00 19.45
N VAL A 200 -21.26 -1.91 18.48
CA VAL A 200 -20.92 -1.54 17.10
C VAL A 200 -22.03 -1.98 16.16
N GLU A 201 -22.65 -1.01 15.49
CA GLU A 201 -23.57 -1.26 14.38
C GLU A 201 -22.84 -1.08 13.06
N THR A 202 -23.00 -2.03 12.14
CA THR A 202 -22.29 -2.03 10.85
C THR A 202 -23.16 -1.46 9.73
N PHE A 203 -22.58 -0.59 8.91
CA PHE A 203 -23.24 0.09 7.80
C PHE A 203 -22.39 -0.11 6.55
N ALA A 204 -22.75 -1.13 5.76
CA ALA A 204 -22.05 -1.48 4.54
C ALA A 204 -22.63 -0.75 3.34
N VAL A 205 -21.75 -0.22 2.47
CA VAL A 205 -22.14 0.36 1.19
C VAL A 205 -21.47 -0.42 0.05
N PRO A 206 -22.18 -0.73 -1.05
CA PRO A 206 -21.57 -1.40 -2.20
C PRO A 206 -20.73 -0.44 -3.07
N SER A 207 -21.04 0.86 -3.04
CA SER A 207 -20.33 1.90 -3.80
C SER A 207 -20.47 3.28 -3.13
N THR A 208 -19.79 4.27 -3.70
CA THR A 208 -19.87 5.67 -3.22
C THR A 208 -21.28 6.29 -3.33
N ASN A 209 -22.14 5.77 -4.21
CA ASN A 209 -23.48 6.30 -4.45
C ASN A 209 -24.41 6.15 -3.24
N GLU A 210 -24.20 5.13 -2.43
CA GLU A 210 -25.06 4.82 -1.26
C GLU A 210 -24.56 5.48 0.03
N ILE A 211 -23.40 6.15 0.02
CA ILE A 211 -22.80 6.74 1.23
C ILE A 211 -23.77 7.75 1.87
N ALA A 212 -24.31 8.69 1.10
CA ALA A 212 -25.17 9.74 1.65
C ALA A 212 -26.43 9.17 2.34
N SER A 213 -27.13 8.26 1.68
CA SER A 213 -28.34 7.64 2.25
C SER A 213 -28.02 6.78 3.49
N THR A 214 -26.91 6.05 3.45
CA THR A 214 -26.46 5.21 4.56
C THR A 214 -26.06 6.05 5.77
N VAL A 215 -25.31 7.14 5.58
CA VAL A 215 -24.93 8.06 6.66
C VAL A 215 -26.16 8.70 7.30
N ASN A 216 -27.15 9.13 6.51
CA ASN A 216 -28.38 9.71 7.02
C ASN A 216 -29.16 8.73 7.93
N VAL A 217 -29.22 7.45 7.57
CA VAL A 217 -29.83 6.41 8.39
C VAL A 217 -29.00 6.14 9.64
N MET A 218 -27.68 6.01 9.48
CA MET A 218 -26.74 5.68 10.55
C MET A 218 -26.75 6.74 11.66
N THR A 219 -26.71 8.03 11.32
CA THR A 219 -26.61 9.13 12.28
C THR A 219 -27.79 9.19 13.28
N SER A 220 -28.93 8.62 12.94
CA SER A 220 -30.08 8.51 13.85
C SER A 220 -29.97 7.39 14.89
N LYS A 221 -29.00 6.47 14.73
CA LYS A 221 -28.88 5.25 15.53
C LYS A 221 -27.62 5.22 16.39
N VAL A 222 -26.61 6.03 16.08
CA VAL A 222 -25.29 5.93 16.69
C VAL A 222 -24.85 7.22 17.38
N ASP A 223 -23.91 7.12 18.29
CA ASP A 223 -23.30 8.26 18.99
C ASP A 223 -22.08 8.80 18.26
N ALA A 224 -21.34 7.93 17.59
CA ALA A 224 -20.14 8.25 16.83
C ALA A 224 -20.05 7.39 15.56
N ILE A 225 -19.29 7.86 14.58
CA ILE A 225 -19.02 7.14 13.32
C ILE A 225 -17.56 6.73 13.33
N TRP A 226 -17.27 5.47 13.04
CA TRP A 226 -15.93 4.99 12.75
C TRP A 226 -15.84 4.55 11.29
N VAL A 227 -14.71 4.88 10.63
CA VAL A 227 -14.44 4.51 9.25
C VAL A 227 -13.07 3.79 9.20
N PRO A 228 -13.01 2.52 8.76
CA PRO A 228 -11.76 1.80 8.61
C PRO A 228 -10.84 2.42 7.53
N ILE A 229 -9.70 1.81 7.29
CA ILE A 229 -8.92 2.05 6.06
C ILE A 229 -9.73 1.45 4.90
N ASP A 230 -10.55 2.29 4.28
CA ASP A 230 -11.51 1.95 3.23
C ASP A 230 -11.35 2.92 2.07
N ASN A 231 -10.94 2.40 0.92
CA ASN A 231 -10.58 3.26 -0.22
C ASN A 231 -11.81 3.87 -0.89
N THR A 232 -12.92 3.14 -0.92
CA THR A 232 -14.20 3.61 -1.47
C THR A 232 -14.72 4.77 -0.63
N ILE A 233 -14.75 4.63 0.70
CA ILE A 233 -15.18 5.70 1.60
C ILE A 233 -14.20 6.88 1.56
N ALA A 234 -12.89 6.63 1.55
CA ALA A 234 -11.86 7.67 1.50
C ALA A 234 -11.96 8.52 0.23
N SER A 235 -12.25 7.92 -0.92
CA SER A 235 -12.41 8.63 -2.20
C SER A 235 -13.61 9.58 -2.23
N ALA A 236 -14.62 9.34 -1.40
CA ALA A 236 -15.84 10.14 -1.29
C ALA A 236 -16.10 10.64 0.15
N PHE A 237 -15.04 10.84 0.94
CA PHE A 237 -15.18 11.18 2.37
C PHE A 237 -15.90 12.51 2.61
N SER A 238 -15.79 13.46 1.68
CA SER A 238 -16.58 14.70 1.71
C SER A 238 -18.09 14.45 1.74
N THR A 239 -18.57 13.38 1.12
CA THR A 239 -19.98 12.96 1.17
C THR A 239 -20.36 12.49 2.57
N VAL A 240 -19.47 11.77 3.27
CA VAL A 240 -19.70 11.37 4.68
C VAL A 240 -19.85 12.61 5.56
N VAL A 241 -18.91 13.54 5.45
CA VAL A 241 -18.89 14.79 6.24
C VAL A 241 -20.15 15.63 5.99
N SER A 242 -20.50 15.87 4.71
CA SER A 242 -21.66 16.67 4.35
C SER A 242 -23.00 16.04 4.79
N SER A 243 -23.13 14.71 4.68
CA SER A 243 -24.32 14.00 5.12
C SER A 243 -24.47 13.96 6.65
N ASN A 244 -23.36 14.09 7.39
CA ASN A 244 -23.35 14.17 8.86
C ASN A 244 -23.53 15.60 9.42
N GLN A 245 -23.54 16.64 8.57
CA GLN A 245 -23.49 18.05 8.98
C GLN A 245 -24.63 18.45 9.94
N SER A 246 -25.84 17.94 9.72
CA SER A 246 -27.01 18.22 10.59
C SER A 246 -26.96 17.43 11.89
N ALA A 247 -26.48 16.19 11.86
CA ALA A 247 -26.44 15.30 13.02
C ALA A 247 -25.23 15.57 13.92
N LYS A 248 -24.16 16.15 13.39
CA LYS A 248 -22.91 16.51 14.10
C LYS A 248 -22.30 15.37 14.91
N LYS A 249 -22.42 14.12 14.43
CA LYS A 249 -21.78 12.98 15.10
C LYS A 249 -20.26 13.06 14.92
N PRO A 250 -19.45 12.82 15.96
CA PRO A 250 -18.01 12.75 15.79
C PRO A 250 -17.63 11.60 14.85
N ILE A 251 -16.76 11.89 13.87
CA ILE A 251 -16.26 10.90 12.91
C ILE A 251 -14.82 10.58 13.27
N TYR A 252 -14.51 9.31 13.44
CA TYR A 252 -13.20 8.75 13.74
C TYR A 252 -12.71 7.89 12.56
N PRO A 253 -12.07 8.49 11.55
CA PRO A 253 -11.57 7.75 10.39
C PRO A 253 -10.22 7.11 10.69
N SER A 254 -9.71 6.27 9.76
CA SER A 254 -8.46 5.54 9.93
C SER A 254 -7.30 6.06 9.06
N ALA A 255 -7.38 7.31 8.58
CA ALA A 255 -6.29 7.93 7.82
C ALA A 255 -6.19 9.43 8.10
N THR A 256 -4.96 9.98 8.07
CA THR A 256 -4.66 11.41 8.31
C THR A 256 -5.50 12.32 7.42
N ALA A 257 -5.51 12.06 6.12
CA ALA A 257 -6.24 12.89 5.15
C ALA A 257 -7.75 12.96 5.44
N MET A 258 -8.35 11.90 5.98
CA MET A 258 -9.76 11.92 6.40
C MET A 258 -9.96 12.71 7.70
N VAL A 259 -8.99 12.72 8.61
CA VAL A 259 -9.04 13.61 9.81
C VAL A 259 -9.00 15.07 9.37
N GLU A 260 -8.11 15.41 8.43
CA GLU A 260 -7.99 16.75 7.84
C GLU A 260 -9.28 17.18 7.11
N ALA A 261 -9.94 16.24 6.45
CA ALA A 261 -11.17 16.49 5.69
C ALA A 261 -12.45 16.55 6.52
N GLY A 262 -12.39 16.35 7.87
CA GLY A 262 -13.56 16.47 8.74
C GLY A 262 -13.74 15.33 9.75
N GLY A 263 -12.71 14.52 9.98
CA GLY A 263 -12.65 13.61 11.11
C GLY A 263 -12.17 14.32 12.39
N VAL A 264 -12.55 13.78 13.55
CA VAL A 264 -12.15 14.34 14.86
C VAL A 264 -10.74 13.91 15.23
N ALA A 265 -10.46 12.62 15.14
CA ALA A 265 -9.16 12.06 15.48
C ALA A 265 -9.01 10.65 14.91
N SER A 266 -7.78 10.19 14.84
CA SER A 266 -7.44 8.81 14.45
C SER A 266 -6.13 8.36 15.07
N VAL A 267 -5.88 7.05 15.07
CA VAL A 267 -4.53 6.48 15.19
C VAL A 267 -4.15 5.95 13.82
N VAL A 268 -3.10 6.48 13.24
CA VAL A 268 -2.74 6.25 11.84
C VAL A 268 -1.29 5.78 11.69
N VAL A 269 -1.05 4.94 10.68
CA VAL A 269 0.28 4.65 10.16
C VAL A 269 0.60 5.67 9.07
N ASP A 270 1.86 6.12 9.00
CA ASP A 270 2.28 7.08 7.99
C ASP A 270 2.25 6.46 6.59
N GLN A 271 1.47 7.07 5.70
CA GLN A 271 1.25 6.54 4.36
C GLN A 271 2.48 6.71 3.44
N HIS A 272 3.25 7.79 3.63
CA HIS A 272 4.49 8.00 2.89
C HIS A 272 5.55 6.96 3.29
N ASP A 273 5.69 6.69 4.60
CA ASP A 273 6.63 5.69 5.11
C ASP A 273 6.31 4.27 4.61
N LEU A 274 5.02 3.92 4.51
CA LEU A 274 4.57 2.67 3.85
C LEU A 274 5.05 2.61 2.40
N GLY A 275 4.91 3.72 1.68
CA GLY A 275 5.39 3.86 0.31
C GLY A 275 6.90 3.70 0.21
N VAL A 276 7.68 4.40 1.04
CA VAL A 276 9.15 4.30 1.08
C VAL A 276 9.60 2.87 1.36
N ALA A 277 8.99 2.20 2.34
CA ALA A 277 9.27 0.79 2.63
C ALA A 277 8.95 -0.11 1.44
N THR A 278 7.87 0.15 0.73
CA THR A 278 7.50 -0.58 -0.51
C THR A 278 8.54 -0.35 -1.61
N GLY A 279 8.97 0.89 -1.84
CA GLY A 279 10.01 1.22 -2.81
C GLY A 279 11.33 0.50 -2.54
N LYS A 280 11.75 0.45 -1.27
CA LYS A 280 12.93 -0.32 -0.85
C LYS A 280 12.77 -1.83 -1.10
N MET A 281 11.58 -2.38 -0.86
CA MET A 281 11.31 -3.79 -1.12
C MET A 281 11.30 -4.09 -2.62
N ILE A 282 10.73 -3.22 -3.45
CA ILE A 282 10.83 -3.31 -4.92
C ILE A 282 12.29 -3.40 -5.33
N ALA A 283 13.14 -2.50 -4.82
CA ALA A 283 14.57 -2.48 -5.13
C ALA A 283 15.28 -3.79 -4.70
N GLN A 284 14.94 -4.36 -3.56
CA GLN A 284 15.47 -5.66 -3.11
C GLN A 284 15.12 -6.78 -4.09
N VAL A 285 13.86 -6.83 -4.56
CA VAL A 285 13.41 -7.85 -5.52
C VAL A 285 14.06 -7.64 -6.88
N LEU A 286 14.21 -6.41 -7.36
CA LEU A 286 14.95 -6.08 -8.59
C LEU A 286 16.42 -6.48 -8.50
N LYS A 287 17.02 -6.46 -7.31
CA LYS A 287 18.40 -6.93 -7.04
C LYS A 287 18.49 -8.47 -6.87
N GLY A 288 17.38 -9.20 -7.02
CA GLY A 288 17.32 -10.66 -7.02
C GLY A 288 16.80 -11.32 -5.75
N ALA A 289 16.29 -10.57 -4.77
CA ALA A 289 15.58 -11.15 -3.63
C ALA A 289 14.30 -11.87 -4.11
N LYS A 290 14.06 -13.07 -3.57
CA LYS A 290 12.88 -13.86 -3.93
C LYS A 290 11.70 -13.48 -3.05
N PRO A 291 10.54 -13.11 -3.59
CA PRO A 291 9.34 -12.83 -2.79
C PRO A 291 9.00 -13.95 -1.81
N ALA A 292 9.17 -15.20 -2.21
CA ALA A 292 8.91 -16.37 -1.37
C ALA A 292 9.67 -16.38 -0.02
N ASP A 293 10.86 -15.82 0.00
CA ASP A 293 11.78 -15.82 1.15
C ASP A 293 11.92 -14.42 1.79
N THR A 294 11.25 -13.41 1.23
CA THR A 294 11.29 -12.03 1.72
C THR A 294 10.08 -11.79 2.64
N PRO A 295 10.28 -11.59 3.95
CA PRO A 295 9.18 -11.34 4.89
C PRO A 295 8.36 -10.11 4.50
N VAL A 296 7.06 -10.16 4.76
CA VAL A 296 6.19 -8.99 4.68
C VAL A 296 6.60 -8.00 5.77
N ASN A 297 6.81 -6.73 5.40
CA ASN A 297 7.08 -5.67 6.36
C ASN A 297 5.75 -5.16 6.93
N VAL A 298 5.53 -5.31 8.23
CA VAL A 298 4.26 -4.98 8.88
C VAL A 298 4.40 -3.72 9.71
N PHE A 299 3.61 -2.71 9.37
CA PHE A 299 3.41 -1.51 10.17
C PHE A 299 2.13 -1.69 10.99
N SER A 300 2.25 -1.81 12.31
CA SER A 300 1.13 -2.08 13.22
C SER A 300 0.99 -1.07 14.36
N THR A 301 1.92 -0.13 14.48
CA THR A 301 1.88 0.93 15.49
C THR A 301 1.62 2.26 14.80
N GLY A 302 0.55 2.94 15.24
CA GLY A 302 0.18 4.24 14.73
C GLY A 302 0.52 5.38 15.69
N LYS A 303 0.46 6.61 15.17
CA LYS A 303 0.47 7.85 15.95
C LYS A 303 -0.91 8.48 15.88
N SER A 304 -1.35 9.11 16.97
CA SER A 304 -2.63 9.81 16.95
C SER A 304 -2.53 11.13 16.17
N VAL A 305 -3.56 11.37 15.35
CA VAL A 305 -3.80 12.65 14.65
C VAL A 305 -5.09 13.21 15.18
N ILE A 306 -5.10 14.47 15.59
CA ILE A 306 -6.22 15.11 16.29
C ILE A 306 -6.57 16.42 15.57
N ASN A 307 -7.83 16.56 15.18
CA ASN A 307 -8.39 17.83 14.70
C ASN A 307 -8.97 18.60 15.88
N LYS A 308 -8.14 19.44 16.49
CA LYS A 308 -8.47 20.20 17.68
C LYS A 308 -9.60 21.19 17.44
N LYS A 309 -9.58 21.86 16.28
CA LYS A 309 -10.64 22.80 15.91
C LYS A 309 -11.98 22.11 15.82
N LEU A 310 -12.09 21.00 15.08
CA LEU A 310 -13.34 20.26 14.93
C LEU A 310 -13.82 19.66 16.27
N ALA A 311 -12.89 19.15 17.09
CA ALA A 311 -13.22 18.67 18.43
C ALA A 311 -13.89 19.77 19.27
N GLN A 312 -13.34 21.00 19.26
CA GLN A 312 -13.94 22.16 19.95
C GLN A 312 -15.31 22.52 19.38
N GLU A 313 -15.50 22.54 18.07
CA GLU A 313 -16.78 22.80 17.40
C GLU A 313 -17.87 21.79 17.79
N LEU A 314 -17.48 20.54 18.05
CA LEU A 314 -18.35 19.46 18.51
C LEU A 314 -18.51 19.40 20.03
N GLY A 315 -17.87 20.30 20.80
CA GLY A 315 -17.90 20.31 22.26
C GLY A 315 -17.12 19.16 22.90
N ILE A 316 -16.18 18.55 22.17
CA ILE A 316 -15.34 17.46 22.66
C ILE A 316 -14.15 18.04 23.39
N THR A 317 -13.99 17.67 24.68
CA THR A 317 -12.82 18.03 25.48
C THR A 317 -11.73 17.00 25.24
N ILE A 318 -10.58 17.46 24.73
CA ILE A 318 -9.42 16.59 24.49
C ILE A 318 -8.59 16.56 25.77
N PRO A 319 -8.36 15.37 26.37
CA PRO A 319 -7.49 15.25 27.54
C PRO A 319 -6.07 15.69 27.24
N GLU A 320 -5.40 16.33 28.21
CA GLU A 320 -4.04 16.83 28.05
C GLU A 320 -3.02 15.70 27.73
N SER A 321 -3.24 14.51 28.30
CA SER A 321 -2.42 13.33 28.01
C SER A 321 -2.50 12.94 26.52
N VAL A 322 -3.72 12.98 25.91
CA VAL A 322 -3.92 12.67 24.51
C VAL A 322 -3.23 13.69 23.60
N LEU A 323 -3.28 14.99 23.96
CA LEU A 323 -2.56 16.03 23.20
C LEU A 323 -1.03 15.89 23.30
N LYS A 324 -0.50 15.51 24.47
CA LYS A 324 0.95 15.32 24.66
C LYS A 324 1.49 14.13 23.87
N GLU A 325 0.70 13.09 23.71
CA GLU A 325 1.07 11.86 22.97
C GLU A 325 0.73 11.93 21.47
N ALA A 326 0.06 13.02 21.05
CA ALA A 326 -0.33 13.18 19.66
C ALA A 326 0.88 13.29 18.74
N GLY A 327 0.86 12.52 17.65
CA GLY A 327 1.85 12.65 16.58
C GLY A 327 1.63 13.90 15.72
N GLN A 328 0.36 14.31 15.56
CA GLN A 328 -0.04 15.51 14.83
C GLN A 328 -1.29 16.15 15.47
N VAL A 329 -1.28 17.45 15.57
CA VAL A 329 -2.45 18.25 15.99
C VAL A 329 -2.77 19.25 14.87
N ILE A 330 -4.01 19.19 14.37
CA ILE A 330 -4.57 20.13 13.38
C ILE A 330 -5.30 21.22 14.17
N GLU A 331 -4.83 22.47 14.03
CA GLU A 331 -5.34 23.65 14.76
C GLU A 331 -6.58 24.27 14.11
#